data_6e1eed938d048112d96e1662f52da86e
#
_entry.id   6e1eed938d048112d96e1662f52da86e
#
_cell.length_a   1.000
_cell.length_b   1.000
_cell.length_c   1.000
_cell.angle_alpha   90.00
_cell.angle_beta   90.00
_cell.angle_gamma   90.00
#
_symmetry.space_group_name_H-M   'P 1'
#
loop_
_entity.id
_entity.type
_entity.pdbx_description
1 polymer ?
#
loop_
_entity_poly.entity_id
_entity_poly.type
_entity_poly.pdbx_seq_one_letter_code
_entity_poly.pdbx_strand_id
1 'polypeptide(L)'
;MHPASDAAWLQQPTMSDQPVSLMPTPEGYADWLVDLKTRIHNAQQRAALAVNRELVLLYWQIGRDILARQASQGWGAKVIERLAHDLRTDFPEMKGFSRANLMYMRAFAEAWPDAEVVQQAVGQLPWGHNLVLLTRLKQPAQRLAYAQAAIEHGWSRNVLNIHIETSLLERTGLAVTNFKERLPAPGSDLARQSLKDPYLFDFLDVGKEADEREIESALVKHITQFLLELGAGFAFVGRQVHLEVGGDDFYIDLLFYHLKLRCYVVVELKADKFKPEHLGQLGFYLTAV
;
A
#
# COMPACT_ATOMS: atom_id res chain seq x y z
N MET A 1 31.24 32.20 54.28
CA MET A 1 30.99 32.95 53.02
C MET A 1 30.80 31.95 51.89
N HIS A 2 29.55 31.67 51.56
CA HIS A 2 29.19 30.85 50.41
C HIS A 2 28.60 31.81 49.36
N PRO A 3 28.98 31.75 48.12
CA PRO A 3 28.23 32.41 47.06
C PRO A 3 27.13 31.48 46.57
N ALA A 4 25.95 32.07 46.49
CA ALA A 4 24.71 31.50 45.92
C ALA A 4 24.93 31.14 44.44
N SER A 5 24.45 29.96 44.04
CA SER A 5 24.35 29.54 42.65
C SER A 5 23.04 30.04 42.07
N ASP A 6 23.13 30.95 41.11
CA ASP A 6 22.02 31.38 40.25
C ASP A 6 21.67 30.24 39.27
N ALA A 7 20.62 29.49 39.60
CA ALA A 7 19.98 28.57 38.69
C ALA A 7 18.59 29.11 38.21
N ALA A 8 18.64 30.26 37.53
CA ALA A 8 17.42 30.95 37.05
C ALA A 8 17.00 30.62 35.61
N TRP A 9 17.54 29.53 35.00
CA TRP A 9 17.32 29.24 33.57
C TRP A 9 16.38 28.05 33.27
N LEU A 10 15.69 27.50 34.27
CA LEU A 10 14.81 26.32 34.06
C LEU A 10 13.33 26.58 34.43
N GLN A 11 12.82 27.76 34.22
CA GLN A 11 11.37 27.93 34.16
C GLN A 11 10.92 27.92 32.72
N GLN A 12 10.59 26.70 32.24
CA GLN A 12 9.76 26.57 31.03
C GLN A 12 8.40 27.25 31.32
N PRO A 13 7.91 28.12 30.41
CA PRO A 13 6.56 28.62 30.55
C PRO A 13 5.59 27.44 30.42
N THR A 14 4.83 27.17 31.46
CA THR A 14 3.66 26.31 31.39
C THR A 14 2.69 26.99 30.41
N MET A 15 2.55 26.41 29.22
CA MET A 15 1.51 26.81 28.27
C MET A 15 0.18 26.58 28.95
N SER A 16 -0.48 27.67 29.34
CA SER A 16 -1.85 27.64 29.85
C SER A 16 -2.76 27.15 28.73
N ASP A 17 -3.50 26.10 29.01
CA ASP A 17 -4.55 25.51 28.15
C ASP A 17 -5.80 26.39 28.05
N GLN A 18 -5.63 27.72 28.04
CA GLN A 18 -6.73 28.62 27.78
C GLN A 18 -7.00 28.67 26.27
N PRO A 19 -8.28 28.53 25.82
CA PRO A 19 -8.61 28.67 24.42
C PRO A 19 -8.17 30.08 23.97
N VAL A 20 -7.26 30.08 22.99
CA VAL A 20 -6.83 31.33 22.34
C VAL A 20 -8.09 31.97 21.77
N SER A 21 -8.45 33.16 22.30
CA SER A 21 -9.53 34.01 21.76
C SER A 21 -9.17 34.29 20.31
N LEU A 22 -9.85 33.61 19.38
CA LEU A 22 -9.59 33.74 17.94
C LEU A 22 -10.05 35.14 17.54
N MET A 23 -9.11 36.03 17.32
CA MET A 23 -9.38 37.27 16.60
C MET A 23 -10.00 36.93 15.24
N PRO A 24 -10.87 37.81 14.68
CA PRO A 24 -11.36 37.59 13.31
C PRO A 24 -10.19 37.36 12.38
N THR A 25 -10.21 36.23 11.66
CA THR A 25 -9.13 35.88 10.76
C THR A 25 -9.03 36.91 9.64
N PRO A 26 -7.82 37.44 9.31
CA PRO A 26 -7.65 38.35 8.20
C PRO A 26 -8.12 37.72 6.87
N GLU A 27 -8.50 38.56 5.92
CA GLU A 27 -8.88 38.11 4.58
C GLU A 27 -7.73 37.29 3.95
N GLY A 28 -8.06 36.14 3.37
CA GLY A 28 -7.08 35.21 2.78
C GLY A 28 -6.32 34.31 3.78
N TYR A 29 -6.51 34.45 5.09
CA TYR A 29 -5.81 33.63 6.10
C TYR A 29 -6.10 32.13 5.95
N ALA A 30 -7.34 31.76 5.65
CA ALA A 30 -7.74 30.36 5.52
C ALA A 30 -6.99 29.69 4.37
N ASP A 31 -6.93 30.32 3.20
CA ASP A 31 -6.24 29.80 2.02
C ASP A 31 -4.73 29.72 2.26
N TRP A 32 -4.15 30.78 2.84
CA TRP A 32 -2.73 30.76 3.22
C TRP A 32 -2.39 29.65 4.22
N LEU A 33 -3.25 29.42 5.21
CA LEU A 33 -3.05 28.34 6.21
C LEU A 33 -3.12 26.96 5.56
N VAL A 34 -4.03 26.73 4.60
CA VAL A 34 -4.11 25.48 3.82
C VAL A 34 -2.83 25.26 3.03
N ASP A 35 -2.34 26.28 2.32
CA ASP A 35 -1.08 26.22 1.58
C ASP A 35 0.11 25.93 2.51
N LEU A 36 0.19 26.62 3.65
CA LEU A 36 1.25 26.39 4.64
C LEU A 36 1.24 24.97 5.20
N LYS A 37 0.07 24.45 5.57
CA LYS A 37 -0.08 23.06 6.01
C LYS A 37 0.37 22.08 4.94
N THR A 38 -0.02 22.29 3.68
CA THR A 38 0.40 21.47 2.55
C THR A 38 1.91 21.49 2.37
N ARG A 39 2.55 22.65 2.44
CA ARG A 39 4.01 22.77 2.36
C ARG A 39 4.74 22.06 3.50
N ILE A 40 4.22 22.17 4.72
CA ILE A 40 4.77 21.47 5.90
C ILE A 40 4.65 19.95 5.71
N HIS A 41 3.47 19.43 5.35
CA HIS A 41 3.29 18.00 5.09
C HIS A 41 4.20 17.48 3.99
N ASN A 42 4.31 18.20 2.88
CA ASN A 42 5.20 17.81 1.79
C ASN A 42 6.67 17.81 2.21
N ALA A 43 7.09 18.77 3.06
CA ALA A 43 8.46 18.80 3.59
C ALA A 43 8.73 17.63 4.53
N GLN A 44 7.80 17.31 5.42
CA GLN A 44 7.89 16.16 6.33
C GLN A 44 7.96 14.84 5.56
N GLN A 45 7.11 14.65 4.53
CA GLN A 45 7.15 13.46 3.68
C GLN A 45 8.49 13.31 2.97
N ARG A 46 9.01 14.38 2.34
CA ARG A 46 10.34 14.34 1.69
C ARG A 46 11.45 13.99 2.66
N ALA A 47 11.44 14.56 3.87
CA ALA A 47 12.43 14.25 4.90
C ALA A 47 12.36 12.77 5.32
N ALA A 48 11.16 12.24 5.56
CA ALA A 48 10.96 10.83 5.93
C ALA A 48 11.43 9.87 4.82
N LEU A 49 11.12 10.19 3.55
CA LEU A 49 11.59 9.40 2.40
C LEU A 49 13.10 9.45 2.25
N ALA A 50 13.73 10.61 2.46
CA ALA A 50 15.18 10.76 2.41
C ALA A 50 15.88 9.93 3.50
N VAL A 51 15.40 10.00 4.74
CA VAL A 51 15.93 9.20 5.85
C VAL A 51 15.80 7.70 5.58
N ASN A 52 14.63 7.26 5.08
CA ASN A 52 14.43 5.86 4.71
C ASN A 52 15.40 5.40 3.62
N ARG A 53 15.56 6.22 2.57
CA ARG A 53 16.49 5.93 1.47
C ARG A 53 17.92 5.76 1.95
N GLU A 54 18.41 6.69 2.75
CA GLU A 54 19.77 6.62 3.33
C GLU A 54 19.96 5.36 4.18
N LEU A 55 18.94 4.99 4.98
CA LEU A 55 18.97 3.78 5.79
C LEU A 55 19.04 2.50 4.93
N VAL A 56 18.24 2.42 3.87
CA VAL A 56 18.24 1.24 2.97
C VAL A 56 19.55 1.14 2.21
N LEU A 57 20.13 2.27 1.75
CA LEU A 57 21.43 2.31 1.11
C LEU A 57 22.56 1.89 2.07
N LEU A 58 22.54 2.36 3.32
CA LEU A 58 23.48 1.92 4.36
C LEU A 58 23.38 0.40 4.59
N TYR A 59 22.17 -0.15 4.68
CA TYR A 59 21.96 -1.59 4.86
C TYR A 59 22.47 -2.39 3.66
N TRP A 60 22.30 -1.87 2.46
CA TRP A 60 22.87 -2.47 1.26
C TRP A 60 24.39 -2.45 1.27
N GLN A 61 25.01 -1.34 1.65
CA GLN A 61 26.47 -1.22 1.76
C GLN A 61 27.04 -2.19 2.80
N ILE A 62 26.44 -2.26 4.00
CA ILE A 62 26.82 -3.23 5.04
C ILE A 62 26.72 -4.66 4.48
N GLY A 63 25.64 -4.96 3.76
CA GLY A 63 25.46 -6.27 3.12
C GLY A 63 26.56 -6.59 2.11
N ARG A 64 26.95 -5.62 1.27
CA ARG A 64 28.06 -5.74 0.31
C ARG A 64 29.38 -5.99 1.01
N ASP A 65 29.65 -5.27 2.09
CA ASP A 65 30.86 -5.43 2.88
C ASP A 65 30.96 -6.82 3.52
N ILE A 66 29.84 -7.34 4.04
CA ILE A 66 29.76 -8.69 4.57
C ILE A 66 30.06 -9.71 3.48
N LEU A 67 29.43 -9.61 2.29
CA LEU A 67 29.67 -10.51 1.15
C LEU A 67 31.14 -10.50 0.73
N ALA A 68 31.76 -9.32 0.59
CA ALA A 68 33.14 -9.18 0.20
C ALA A 68 34.09 -9.84 1.22
N ARG A 69 33.85 -9.66 2.52
CA ARG A 69 34.67 -10.26 3.59
C ARG A 69 34.43 -11.77 3.71
N GLN A 70 33.23 -12.25 3.46
CA GLN A 70 32.97 -13.70 3.39
C GLN A 70 33.75 -14.35 2.25
N ALA A 71 33.80 -13.71 1.09
CA ALA A 71 34.52 -14.23 -0.06
C ALA A 71 36.05 -14.20 0.12
N SER A 72 36.59 -13.08 0.68
CA SER A 72 38.05 -12.88 0.80
C SER A 72 38.69 -13.44 2.08
N GLN A 73 37.92 -13.48 3.20
CA GLN A 73 38.44 -13.78 4.53
C GLN A 73 37.74 -14.97 5.20
N GLY A 74 36.74 -15.59 4.53
CA GLY A 74 36.03 -16.75 5.07
C GLY A 74 35.17 -16.44 6.31
N TRP A 75 34.61 -15.23 6.42
CA TRP A 75 33.80 -14.84 7.58
C TRP A 75 32.60 -15.77 7.76
N GLY A 76 32.61 -16.53 8.85
CA GLY A 76 31.53 -17.43 9.23
C GLY A 76 30.48 -16.76 10.11
N ALA A 77 29.50 -17.54 10.51
CA ALA A 77 28.35 -17.09 11.33
C ALA A 77 28.76 -16.41 12.66
N LYS A 78 29.85 -16.85 13.30
CA LYS A 78 30.38 -16.29 14.56
C LYS A 78 30.89 -14.86 14.40
N VAL A 79 31.46 -14.52 13.24
CA VAL A 79 31.94 -13.15 12.96
C VAL A 79 30.74 -12.20 12.78
N ILE A 80 29.68 -12.64 12.12
CA ILE A 80 28.45 -11.86 11.99
C ILE A 80 27.77 -11.64 13.36
N GLU A 81 27.82 -12.63 14.22
CA GLU A 81 27.29 -12.51 15.59
C GLU A 81 28.09 -11.50 16.42
N ARG A 82 29.42 -11.54 16.31
CA ARG A 82 30.31 -10.56 16.93
C ARG A 82 30.03 -9.15 16.38
N LEU A 83 29.96 -8.99 15.08
CA LEU A 83 29.62 -7.71 14.44
C LEU A 83 28.28 -7.16 14.96
N ALA A 84 27.26 -8.02 15.07
CA ALA A 84 25.96 -7.63 15.61
C ALA A 84 26.04 -7.17 17.08
N HIS A 85 26.92 -7.78 17.87
CA HIS A 85 27.16 -7.38 19.28
C HIS A 85 27.83 -6.01 19.33
N ASP A 86 28.93 -5.84 18.61
CA ASP A 86 29.72 -4.62 18.63
C ASP A 86 28.92 -3.41 18.13
N LEU A 87 28.21 -3.56 16.99
CA LEU A 87 27.35 -2.49 16.47
C LEU A 87 26.21 -2.09 17.42
N ARG A 88 25.61 -3.02 18.16
CA ARG A 88 24.56 -2.68 19.14
C ARG A 88 25.11 -2.01 20.38
N THR A 89 26.38 -2.29 20.72
CA THR A 89 27.08 -1.66 21.84
C THR A 89 27.42 -0.21 21.49
N ASP A 90 27.92 0.03 20.27
CA ASP A 90 28.34 1.35 19.82
C ASP A 90 27.16 2.24 19.40
N PHE A 91 26.05 1.63 18.92
CA PHE A 91 24.86 2.33 18.47
C PHE A 91 23.57 1.81 19.16
N PRO A 92 23.44 1.98 20.49
CA PRO A 92 22.32 1.41 21.26
C PRO A 92 20.95 1.90 20.84
N GLU A 93 20.85 3.13 20.32
CA GLU A 93 19.61 3.74 19.84
C GLU A 93 19.15 3.19 18.48
N MET A 94 20.04 2.54 17.72
CA MET A 94 19.72 1.97 16.41
C MET A 94 19.26 0.52 16.51
N LYS A 95 17.98 0.28 16.26
CA LYS A 95 17.38 -1.09 16.37
C LYS A 95 17.72 -2.04 15.22
N GLY A 96 18.46 -1.60 14.21
CA GLY A 96 18.68 -2.34 12.96
C GLY A 96 19.79 -3.40 12.98
N PHE A 97 20.60 -3.54 14.03
CA PHE A 97 21.83 -4.35 14.02
C PHE A 97 21.73 -5.71 14.73
N SER A 98 20.58 -6.37 14.66
CA SER A 98 20.48 -7.76 15.06
C SER A 98 21.20 -8.69 14.07
N ARG A 99 21.71 -9.84 14.55
CA ARG A 99 22.30 -10.88 13.68
C ARG A 99 21.38 -11.24 12.50
N ALA A 100 20.09 -11.43 12.77
CA ALA A 100 19.12 -11.75 11.72
C ALA A 100 19.03 -10.62 10.67
N ASN A 101 19.01 -9.36 11.10
CA ASN A 101 18.94 -8.24 10.17
C ASN A 101 20.22 -8.05 9.36
N LEU A 102 21.41 -8.28 9.94
CA LEU A 102 22.67 -8.31 9.18
C LEU A 102 22.69 -9.41 8.10
N MET A 103 22.09 -10.56 8.38
CA MET A 103 21.91 -11.61 7.38
C MET A 103 20.91 -11.19 6.28
N TYR A 104 19.85 -10.44 6.62
CA TYR A 104 18.97 -9.86 5.61
C TYR A 104 19.64 -8.77 4.79
N MET A 105 20.49 -7.91 5.39
CA MET A 105 21.29 -6.93 4.65
C MET A 105 22.21 -7.61 3.63
N ARG A 106 22.87 -8.70 4.04
CA ARG A 106 23.67 -9.52 3.15
C ARG A 106 22.85 -10.10 2.00
N ALA A 107 21.70 -10.73 2.30
CA ALA A 107 20.81 -11.29 1.29
C ALA A 107 20.24 -10.21 0.35
N PHE A 108 20.00 -9.02 0.87
CA PHE A 108 19.57 -7.86 0.09
C PHE A 108 20.64 -7.42 -0.91
N ALA A 109 21.89 -7.32 -0.48
CA ALA A 109 23.02 -6.96 -1.33
C ALA A 109 23.30 -8.04 -2.39
N GLU A 110 23.11 -9.32 -2.05
CA GLU A 110 23.24 -10.45 -2.99
C GLU A 110 22.12 -10.44 -4.04
N ALA A 111 20.89 -10.11 -3.62
CA ALA A 111 19.73 -10.04 -4.50
C ALA A 111 19.73 -8.83 -5.44
N TRP A 112 20.36 -7.75 -5.04
CA TRP A 112 20.45 -6.48 -5.76
C TRP A 112 21.91 -6.05 -5.91
N PRO A 113 22.67 -6.69 -6.83
CA PRO A 113 24.09 -6.38 -7.02
C PRO A 113 24.32 -4.99 -7.65
N ASP A 114 23.34 -4.47 -8.37
CA ASP A 114 23.41 -3.21 -9.08
C ASP A 114 23.00 -2.04 -8.16
N ALA A 115 23.92 -1.10 -7.94
CA ALA A 115 23.70 0.09 -7.13
C ALA A 115 22.63 1.02 -7.73
N GLU A 116 22.50 1.10 -9.04
CA GLU A 116 21.50 1.95 -9.69
C GLU A 116 20.09 1.48 -9.40
N VAL A 117 19.86 0.16 -9.46
CA VAL A 117 18.56 -0.44 -9.11
C VAL A 117 18.21 -0.16 -7.65
N VAL A 118 19.19 -0.26 -6.75
CA VAL A 118 18.95 0.04 -5.33
C VAL A 118 18.64 1.53 -5.13
N GLN A 119 19.33 2.42 -5.80
CA GLN A 119 19.10 3.86 -5.69
C GLN A 119 17.78 4.31 -6.32
N GLN A 120 17.41 3.76 -7.46
CA GLN A 120 16.25 4.22 -8.24
C GLN A 120 14.94 3.56 -7.85
N ALA A 121 14.97 2.31 -7.42
CA ALA A 121 13.78 1.54 -7.11
C ALA A 121 13.71 1.15 -5.63
N VAL A 122 14.36 0.07 -5.25
CA VAL A 122 14.15 -0.57 -3.94
C VAL A 122 14.57 0.31 -2.74
N GLY A 123 15.45 1.28 -2.93
CA GLY A 123 15.81 2.27 -1.92
C GLY A 123 14.70 3.24 -1.55
N GLN A 124 13.67 3.38 -2.40
CA GLN A 124 12.48 4.18 -2.10
C GLN A 124 11.50 3.45 -1.17
N LEU A 125 11.58 2.13 -1.12
CA LEU A 125 10.72 1.31 -0.27
C LEU A 125 11.25 1.23 1.17
N PRO A 126 10.38 1.22 2.19
CA PRO A 126 10.79 0.94 3.56
C PRO A 126 11.47 -0.43 3.67
N TRP A 127 12.40 -0.57 4.64
CA TRP A 127 13.13 -1.83 4.83
C TRP A 127 12.22 -3.05 4.98
N GLY A 128 11.07 -2.90 5.67
CA GLY A 128 10.10 -3.98 5.82
C GLY A 128 9.49 -4.49 4.51
N HIS A 129 9.34 -3.63 3.49
CA HIS A 129 8.91 -4.04 2.15
C HIS A 129 10.00 -4.83 1.44
N ASN A 130 11.24 -4.39 1.53
CA ASN A 130 12.38 -5.09 0.95
C ASN A 130 12.53 -6.51 1.54
N LEU A 131 12.26 -6.68 2.84
CA LEU A 131 12.23 -8.00 3.47
C LEU A 131 11.13 -8.90 2.90
N VAL A 132 9.93 -8.37 2.66
CA VAL A 132 8.84 -9.13 2.03
C VAL A 132 9.24 -9.58 0.64
N LEU A 133 9.76 -8.68 -0.20
CA LEU A 133 10.23 -9.01 -1.55
C LEU A 133 11.30 -10.09 -1.56
N LEU A 134 12.27 -10.03 -0.65
CA LEU A 134 13.35 -11.01 -0.54
C LEU A 134 12.87 -12.38 -0.09
N THR A 135 11.93 -12.42 0.88
CA THR A 135 11.52 -13.68 1.50
C THR A 135 10.43 -14.40 0.71
N ARG A 136 9.58 -13.67 -0.01
CA ARG A 136 8.43 -14.21 -0.73
C ARG A 136 8.72 -14.50 -2.21
N LEU A 137 9.63 -13.74 -2.83
CA LEU A 137 9.88 -13.83 -4.27
C LEU A 137 11.30 -14.32 -4.55
N LYS A 138 11.41 -15.37 -5.34
CA LYS A 138 12.71 -15.96 -5.71
C LYS A 138 13.31 -15.31 -6.96
N GLN A 139 12.45 -14.92 -7.92
CA GLN A 139 12.90 -14.43 -9.23
C GLN A 139 13.18 -12.91 -9.17
N PRO A 140 14.37 -12.46 -9.65
CA PRO A 140 14.73 -11.03 -9.64
C PRO A 140 13.74 -10.15 -10.40
N ALA A 141 13.25 -10.61 -11.55
CA ALA A 141 12.29 -9.87 -12.37
C ALA A 141 10.96 -9.63 -11.63
N GLN A 142 10.43 -10.66 -10.95
CA GLN A 142 9.22 -10.51 -10.14
C GLN A 142 9.45 -9.55 -8.97
N ARG A 143 10.58 -9.66 -8.26
CA ARG A 143 10.90 -8.72 -7.18
C ARG A 143 10.90 -7.29 -7.65
N LEU A 144 11.52 -7.01 -8.81
CA LEU A 144 11.56 -5.65 -9.36
C LEU A 144 10.17 -5.16 -9.76
N ALA A 145 9.37 -6.00 -10.41
CA ALA A 145 8.02 -5.65 -10.82
C ALA A 145 7.12 -5.32 -9.60
N TYR A 146 7.14 -6.15 -8.56
CA TYR A 146 6.39 -5.89 -7.33
C TYR A 146 6.93 -4.67 -6.56
N ALA A 147 8.25 -4.41 -6.58
CA ALA A 147 8.84 -3.20 -6.01
C ALA A 147 8.34 -1.94 -6.71
N GLN A 148 8.34 -1.92 -8.03
CA GLN A 148 7.85 -0.81 -8.84
C GLN A 148 6.36 -0.56 -8.60
N ALA A 149 5.54 -1.61 -8.63
CA ALA A 149 4.11 -1.50 -8.34
C ALA A 149 3.84 -0.98 -6.92
N ALA A 150 4.61 -1.43 -5.92
CA ALA A 150 4.46 -0.95 -4.55
C ALA A 150 4.79 0.54 -4.41
N ILE A 151 5.77 1.05 -5.16
CA ILE A 151 6.11 2.49 -5.21
C ILE A 151 5.00 3.27 -5.92
N GLU A 152 4.62 2.83 -7.11
CA GLU A 152 3.62 3.51 -7.95
C GLU A 152 2.26 3.65 -7.23
N HIS A 153 1.84 2.60 -6.55
CA HIS A 153 0.52 2.54 -5.90
C HIS A 153 0.56 2.85 -4.40
N GLY A 154 1.72 3.11 -3.82
CA GLY A 154 1.87 3.42 -2.40
C GLY A 154 1.44 2.27 -1.47
N TRP A 155 1.68 1.01 -1.86
CA TRP A 155 1.25 -0.15 -1.06
C TRP A 155 1.93 -0.18 0.30
N SER A 156 1.13 -0.45 1.34
CA SER A 156 1.68 -0.81 2.64
C SER A 156 2.33 -2.19 2.58
N ARG A 157 3.17 -2.53 3.58
CA ARG A 157 3.80 -3.86 3.67
C ARG A 157 2.78 -5.00 3.64
N ASN A 158 1.65 -4.83 4.30
CA ASN A 158 0.60 -5.85 4.34
C ASN A 158 -0.10 -6.00 2.99
N VAL A 159 -0.39 -4.89 2.32
CA VAL A 159 -0.97 -4.88 0.96
C VAL A 159 -0.02 -5.55 -0.04
N LEU A 160 1.27 -5.22 0.01
CA LEU A 160 2.29 -5.88 -0.82
C LEU A 160 2.31 -7.40 -0.59
N ASN A 161 2.26 -7.83 0.67
CA ASN A 161 2.25 -9.27 0.99
C ASN A 161 1.01 -9.97 0.41
N ILE A 162 -0.19 -9.40 0.56
CA ILE A 162 -1.44 -9.91 -0.02
C ILE A 162 -1.32 -10.00 -1.55
N HIS A 163 -0.82 -8.95 -2.20
CA HIS A 163 -0.70 -8.94 -3.66
C HIS A 163 0.31 -9.96 -4.19
N ILE A 164 1.37 -10.25 -3.46
CA ILE A 164 2.30 -11.34 -3.79
C ILE A 164 1.63 -12.70 -3.60
N GLU A 165 0.96 -12.92 -2.47
CA GLU A 165 0.27 -14.18 -2.16
C GLU A 165 -0.83 -14.50 -3.18
N THR A 166 -1.53 -13.48 -3.65
CA THR A 166 -2.59 -13.62 -4.67
C THR A 166 -2.08 -13.52 -6.11
N SER A 167 -0.77 -13.45 -6.34
CA SER A 167 -0.16 -13.34 -7.68
C SER A 167 -0.79 -12.22 -8.51
N LEU A 168 -0.93 -11.03 -7.93
CA LEU A 168 -1.64 -9.90 -8.55
C LEU A 168 -1.13 -9.57 -9.95
N LEU A 169 0.19 -9.43 -10.12
CA LEU A 169 0.78 -8.98 -11.39
C LEU A 169 0.58 -10.01 -12.50
N GLU A 170 0.54 -11.29 -12.17
CA GLU A 170 0.33 -12.38 -13.09
C GLU A 170 -1.12 -12.46 -13.59
N ARG A 171 -2.08 -11.97 -12.78
CA ARG A 171 -3.54 -11.97 -13.10
C ARG A 171 -4.01 -10.66 -13.72
N THR A 172 -3.26 -9.57 -13.56
CA THR A 172 -3.67 -8.25 -14.05
C THR A 172 -3.66 -8.20 -15.58
N GLY A 173 -4.74 -7.68 -16.17
CA GLY A 173 -4.88 -7.53 -17.62
C GLY A 173 -5.25 -8.81 -18.38
N LEU A 174 -5.51 -9.93 -17.69
CA LEU A 174 -5.91 -11.20 -18.33
C LEU A 174 -7.42 -11.32 -18.56
N ALA A 175 -8.23 -10.42 -17.99
CA ALA A 175 -9.69 -10.50 -18.12
C ALA A 175 -10.17 -10.50 -19.57
N VAL A 176 -11.05 -11.44 -19.90
CA VAL A 176 -11.76 -11.45 -21.19
C VAL A 176 -12.82 -10.37 -21.17
N THR A 177 -12.69 -9.38 -22.04
CA THR A 177 -13.59 -8.22 -22.10
C THR A 177 -13.95 -7.84 -23.52
N ASN A 178 -15.07 -7.15 -23.70
CA ASN A 178 -15.48 -6.54 -24.97
C ASN A 178 -15.15 -5.04 -25.07
N PHE A 179 -14.28 -4.53 -24.21
CA PHE A 179 -14.00 -3.09 -24.12
C PHE A 179 -13.38 -2.52 -25.39
N LYS A 180 -12.57 -3.30 -26.12
CA LYS A 180 -12.03 -2.85 -27.42
C LYS A 180 -13.12 -2.49 -28.44
N GLU A 181 -14.26 -3.17 -28.39
CA GLU A 181 -15.37 -2.99 -29.31
C GLU A 181 -16.34 -1.90 -28.84
N ARG A 182 -16.37 -1.62 -27.53
CA ARG A 182 -17.40 -0.77 -26.90
C ARG A 182 -16.87 0.56 -26.38
N LEU A 183 -15.57 0.67 -26.10
CA LEU A 183 -14.96 1.88 -25.56
C LEU A 183 -13.87 2.41 -26.52
N PRO A 184 -13.82 3.72 -26.77
CA PRO A 184 -12.72 4.31 -27.52
C PRO A 184 -11.40 4.22 -26.74
N ALA A 185 -10.27 4.11 -27.44
CA ALA A 185 -8.96 4.27 -26.83
C ALA A 185 -8.77 5.72 -26.37
N PRO A 186 -8.09 5.99 -25.22
CA PRO A 186 -7.36 5.06 -24.34
C PRO A 186 -8.24 4.39 -23.26
N GLY A 187 -9.53 4.70 -23.18
CA GLY A 187 -10.42 4.18 -22.12
C GLY A 187 -10.53 2.66 -22.12
N SER A 188 -10.60 2.03 -23.30
CA SER A 188 -10.63 0.57 -23.42
C SER A 188 -9.38 -0.13 -22.89
N ASP A 189 -8.20 0.47 -23.13
CA ASP A 189 -6.94 -0.11 -22.67
C ASP A 189 -6.80 0.02 -21.14
N LEU A 190 -7.17 1.18 -20.59
CA LEU A 190 -7.17 1.38 -19.14
C LEU A 190 -8.16 0.45 -18.43
N ALA A 191 -9.37 0.29 -18.97
CA ALA A 191 -10.38 -0.62 -18.43
C ALA A 191 -9.87 -2.07 -18.42
N ARG A 192 -9.28 -2.54 -19.52
CA ARG A 192 -8.69 -3.89 -19.60
C ARG A 192 -7.57 -4.11 -18.60
N GLN A 193 -6.68 -3.14 -18.45
CA GLN A 193 -5.57 -3.23 -17.48
C GLN A 193 -6.04 -3.20 -16.02
N SER A 194 -7.22 -2.65 -15.75
CA SER A 194 -7.78 -2.56 -14.40
C SER A 194 -8.47 -3.84 -13.93
N LEU A 195 -8.81 -4.76 -14.85
CA LEU A 195 -9.50 -5.99 -14.52
C LEU A 195 -8.56 -7.17 -14.38
N LYS A 196 -8.95 -8.13 -13.56
CA LYS A 196 -8.20 -9.37 -13.28
C LYS A 196 -8.97 -10.59 -13.78
N ASP A 197 -8.26 -11.69 -13.95
CA ASP A 197 -8.86 -12.99 -14.20
C ASP A 197 -7.90 -14.10 -13.69
N PRO A 198 -8.38 -14.97 -12.78
CA PRO A 198 -9.63 -14.86 -12.02
C PRO A 198 -9.57 -13.82 -10.88
N TYR A 199 -10.73 -13.39 -10.39
CA TYR A 199 -10.85 -12.75 -9.08
C TYR A 199 -10.83 -13.82 -7.98
N LEU A 200 -10.15 -13.51 -6.86
CA LEU A 200 -10.01 -14.45 -5.73
C LEU A 200 -10.83 -13.96 -4.54
N PHE A 201 -11.79 -14.77 -4.11
CA PHE A 201 -12.70 -14.47 -3.01
C PHE A 201 -12.60 -15.47 -1.85
N ASP A 202 -11.50 -16.22 -1.78
CA ASP A 202 -11.25 -17.21 -0.71
C ASP A 202 -11.29 -16.59 0.70
N PHE A 203 -11.03 -15.28 0.80
CA PHE A 203 -11.08 -14.55 2.06
C PHE A 203 -12.49 -14.39 2.64
N LEU A 204 -13.55 -14.69 1.87
CA LEU A 204 -14.93 -14.57 2.34
C LEU A 204 -15.29 -15.69 3.34
N ASP A 205 -14.59 -16.82 3.27
CA ASP A 205 -14.84 -17.99 4.13
C ASP A 205 -16.33 -18.40 4.19
N VAL A 206 -17.03 -18.30 3.07
CA VAL A 206 -18.43 -18.69 2.94
C VAL A 206 -18.53 -20.12 2.43
N GLY A 207 -19.51 -20.89 2.95
CA GLY A 207 -19.76 -22.25 2.48
C GLY A 207 -20.17 -22.31 1.01
N LYS A 208 -20.01 -23.48 0.38
CA LYS A 208 -20.40 -23.68 -1.03
C LYS A 208 -21.90 -23.52 -1.30
N GLU A 209 -22.72 -23.56 -0.26
CA GLU A 209 -24.17 -23.42 -0.31
C GLU A 209 -24.65 -22.04 0.20
N ALA A 210 -23.70 -21.07 0.35
CA ALA A 210 -24.04 -19.72 0.78
C ALA A 210 -24.99 -19.04 -0.20
N ASP A 211 -26.02 -18.37 0.32
CA ASP A 211 -26.93 -17.57 -0.47
C ASP A 211 -26.34 -16.18 -0.83
N GLU A 212 -27.01 -15.43 -1.69
CA GLU A 212 -26.59 -14.13 -2.18
C GLU A 212 -26.41 -13.12 -1.03
N ARG A 213 -27.25 -13.17 0.02
CA ARG A 213 -27.18 -12.26 1.17
C ARG A 213 -25.99 -12.58 2.08
N GLU A 214 -25.67 -13.86 2.23
CA GLU A 214 -24.49 -14.28 2.98
C GLU A 214 -23.21 -13.85 2.25
N ILE A 215 -23.14 -14.00 0.94
CA ILE A 215 -22.03 -13.53 0.11
C ILE A 215 -21.90 -12.01 0.21
N GLU A 216 -23.01 -11.25 0.04
CA GLU A 216 -23.00 -9.79 0.16
C GLU A 216 -22.50 -9.34 1.54
N SER A 217 -23.04 -9.95 2.60
CA SER A 217 -22.64 -9.61 3.97
C SER A 217 -21.18 -9.91 4.25
N ALA A 218 -20.63 -11.00 3.72
CA ALA A 218 -19.24 -11.36 3.83
C ALA A 218 -18.35 -10.38 3.04
N LEU A 219 -18.73 -9.98 1.82
CA LEU A 219 -18.02 -8.98 1.01
C LEU A 219 -17.94 -7.62 1.73
N VAL A 220 -19.04 -7.16 2.31
CA VAL A 220 -19.07 -5.90 3.06
C VAL A 220 -18.27 -6.00 4.36
N LYS A 221 -18.35 -7.13 5.08
CA LYS A 221 -17.53 -7.38 6.27
C LYS A 221 -16.03 -7.35 5.96
N HIS A 222 -15.64 -7.85 4.81
CA HIS A 222 -14.26 -7.88 4.33
C HIS A 222 -13.98 -6.84 3.25
N ILE A 223 -14.66 -5.69 3.31
CA ILE A 223 -14.63 -4.65 2.26
C ILE A 223 -13.21 -4.22 1.87
N THR A 224 -12.29 -4.19 2.84
CA THR A 224 -10.89 -3.83 2.54
C THR A 224 -10.22 -4.86 1.64
N GLN A 225 -10.41 -6.16 1.90
CA GLN A 225 -9.87 -7.23 1.07
C GLN A 225 -10.56 -7.27 -0.29
N PHE A 226 -11.87 -7.02 -0.32
CA PHE A 226 -12.63 -6.92 -1.55
C PHE A 226 -12.15 -5.76 -2.44
N LEU A 227 -11.92 -4.57 -1.88
CA LEU A 227 -11.37 -3.43 -2.62
C LEU A 227 -9.95 -3.70 -3.12
N LEU A 228 -9.11 -4.38 -2.33
CA LEU A 228 -7.79 -4.81 -2.77
C LEU A 228 -7.87 -5.81 -3.92
N GLU A 229 -8.83 -6.72 -3.87
CA GLU A 229 -9.06 -7.67 -4.95
C GLU A 229 -9.64 -6.99 -6.20
N LEU A 230 -10.58 -6.05 -6.08
CA LEU A 230 -11.05 -5.25 -7.22
C LEU A 230 -9.90 -4.46 -7.87
N GLY A 231 -9.03 -3.89 -7.06
CA GLY A 231 -7.86 -3.15 -7.51
C GLY A 231 -7.95 -1.64 -7.31
N ALA A 232 -6.90 -0.92 -7.77
CA ALA A 232 -6.77 0.51 -7.56
C ALA A 232 -7.79 1.30 -8.40
N GLY A 233 -8.46 2.22 -7.75
CA GLY A 233 -9.41 3.14 -8.38
C GLY A 233 -10.86 2.88 -8.03
N PHE A 234 -11.19 1.78 -7.38
CA PHE A 234 -12.54 1.50 -6.91
C PHE A 234 -12.84 2.20 -5.58
N ALA A 235 -13.95 2.93 -5.53
CA ALA A 235 -14.51 3.52 -4.31
C ALA A 235 -15.87 2.89 -4.05
N PHE A 236 -16.08 2.35 -2.84
CA PHE A 236 -17.36 1.77 -2.44
C PHE A 236 -18.38 2.88 -2.21
N VAL A 237 -19.52 2.82 -2.91
CA VAL A 237 -20.63 3.79 -2.81
C VAL A 237 -21.67 3.27 -1.83
N GLY A 238 -22.08 2.00 -1.97
CA GLY A 238 -23.07 1.43 -1.07
C GLY A 238 -23.45 0.00 -1.42
N ARG A 239 -24.23 -0.60 -0.53
CA ARG A 239 -24.91 -1.87 -0.73
C ARG A 239 -26.42 -1.66 -0.76
N GLN A 240 -27.15 -2.54 -1.43
CA GLN A 240 -28.61 -2.49 -1.58
C GLN A 240 -29.05 -1.06 -1.95
N VAL A 241 -28.39 -0.51 -2.99
CA VAL A 241 -28.63 0.87 -3.41
C VAL A 241 -30.00 0.93 -4.09
N HIS A 242 -30.89 1.68 -3.47
CA HIS A 242 -32.28 1.83 -3.93
C HIS A 242 -32.36 2.67 -5.21
N LEU A 243 -33.11 2.18 -6.18
CA LEU A 243 -33.49 2.87 -7.41
C LEU A 243 -35.01 2.80 -7.57
N GLU A 244 -35.62 3.95 -7.81
CA GLU A 244 -37.04 4.03 -8.19
C GLU A 244 -37.15 4.30 -9.70
N VAL A 245 -37.73 3.36 -10.43
CA VAL A 245 -37.92 3.50 -11.89
C VAL A 245 -39.37 3.14 -12.28
N GLY A 246 -40.07 4.11 -12.80
CA GLY A 246 -41.46 3.90 -13.26
C GLY A 246 -42.47 3.67 -12.13
N GLY A 247 -42.08 3.95 -10.87
CA GLY A 247 -42.91 3.73 -9.68
C GLY A 247 -42.64 2.37 -9.00
N ASP A 248 -41.71 1.57 -9.52
CA ASP A 248 -41.26 0.31 -8.94
C ASP A 248 -39.89 0.50 -8.25
N ASP A 249 -39.68 -0.23 -7.16
CA ASP A 249 -38.47 -0.21 -6.37
C ASP A 249 -37.50 -1.31 -6.77
N PHE A 250 -36.25 -0.94 -7.02
CA PHE A 250 -35.18 -1.85 -7.38
C PHE A 250 -33.98 -1.63 -6.44
N TYR A 251 -33.14 -2.64 -6.28
CA TYR A 251 -31.98 -2.59 -5.39
C TYR A 251 -30.76 -3.18 -6.09
N ILE A 252 -29.67 -2.40 -6.17
CA ILE A 252 -28.37 -2.88 -6.63
C ILE A 252 -27.64 -3.49 -5.45
N ASP A 253 -27.13 -4.72 -5.57
CA ASP A 253 -26.43 -5.41 -4.48
C ASP A 253 -25.23 -4.60 -3.99
N LEU A 254 -24.29 -4.27 -4.89
CA LEU A 254 -23.14 -3.43 -4.56
C LEU A 254 -22.88 -2.41 -5.67
N LEU A 255 -22.69 -1.16 -5.27
CA LEU A 255 -22.35 -0.06 -6.18
C LEU A 255 -20.97 0.48 -5.83
N PHE A 256 -20.13 0.65 -6.85
CA PHE A 256 -18.83 1.29 -6.77
C PHE A 256 -18.73 2.44 -7.76
N TYR A 257 -17.78 3.34 -7.51
CA TYR A 257 -17.36 4.35 -8.47
C TYR A 257 -15.87 4.13 -8.80
N HIS A 258 -15.54 4.07 -10.08
CA HIS A 258 -14.17 3.91 -10.51
C HIS A 258 -13.54 5.27 -10.85
N LEU A 259 -12.66 5.76 -9.97
CA LEU A 259 -12.08 7.11 -10.01
C LEU A 259 -11.33 7.42 -11.32
N LYS A 260 -10.55 6.46 -11.84
CA LYS A 260 -9.75 6.66 -13.07
C LYS A 260 -10.61 6.60 -14.32
N LEU A 261 -11.57 5.70 -14.38
CA LEU A 261 -12.50 5.53 -15.51
C LEU A 261 -13.66 6.52 -15.45
N ARG A 262 -13.90 7.15 -14.27
CA ARG A 262 -14.99 8.10 -14.02
C ARG A 262 -16.38 7.53 -14.37
N CYS A 263 -16.64 6.30 -13.92
CA CYS A 263 -17.90 5.62 -14.14
C CYS A 263 -18.36 4.87 -12.89
N TYR A 264 -19.63 4.61 -12.79
CA TYR A 264 -20.15 3.66 -11.82
C TYR A 264 -19.89 2.23 -12.26
N VAL A 265 -19.69 1.35 -11.28
CA VAL A 265 -19.54 -0.09 -11.47
C VAL A 265 -20.59 -0.79 -10.63
N VAL A 266 -21.52 -1.43 -11.31
CA VAL A 266 -22.59 -2.23 -10.70
C VAL A 266 -22.09 -3.66 -10.54
N VAL A 267 -22.19 -4.19 -9.33
CA VAL A 267 -21.91 -5.59 -9.03
C VAL A 267 -23.20 -6.24 -8.54
N GLU A 268 -23.67 -7.21 -9.30
CA GLU A 268 -24.83 -8.02 -8.99
C GLU A 268 -24.36 -9.41 -8.58
N LEU A 269 -24.80 -9.88 -7.43
CA LEU A 269 -24.38 -11.16 -6.86
C LEU A 269 -25.37 -12.25 -7.22
N LYS A 270 -24.86 -13.41 -7.61
CA LYS A 270 -25.66 -14.60 -7.87
C LYS A 270 -24.97 -15.82 -7.25
N ALA A 271 -25.69 -16.54 -6.43
CA ALA A 271 -25.19 -17.74 -5.76
C ALA A 271 -25.24 -18.99 -6.67
N ASP A 272 -26.06 -18.95 -7.73
CA ASP A 272 -26.24 -20.04 -8.66
C ASP A 272 -25.42 -19.85 -9.97
N LYS A 273 -25.56 -20.82 -10.89
CA LYS A 273 -24.92 -20.74 -12.19
C LYS A 273 -25.48 -19.57 -13.01
N PHE A 274 -24.58 -18.92 -13.76
CA PHE A 274 -24.95 -17.85 -14.67
C PHE A 274 -26.08 -18.27 -15.61
N LYS A 275 -27.09 -17.38 -15.77
CA LYS A 275 -28.21 -17.52 -16.68
C LYS A 275 -28.34 -16.25 -17.53
N PRO A 276 -28.86 -16.36 -18.79
CA PRO A 276 -29.06 -15.19 -19.67
C PRO A 276 -29.93 -14.08 -19.08
N GLU A 277 -30.89 -14.41 -18.24
CA GLU A 277 -31.77 -13.46 -17.54
C GLU A 277 -31.01 -12.50 -16.60
N HIS A 278 -29.89 -12.94 -16.04
CA HIS A 278 -29.03 -12.08 -15.21
C HIS A 278 -28.45 -10.89 -15.99
N LEU A 279 -28.21 -11.06 -17.31
CA LEU A 279 -27.80 -9.96 -18.18
C LEU A 279 -28.89 -8.91 -18.35
N GLY A 280 -30.17 -9.33 -18.38
CA GLY A 280 -31.29 -8.41 -18.46
C GLY A 280 -31.39 -7.50 -17.25
N GLN A 281 -31.26 -8.07 -16.05
CA GLN A 281 -31.25 -7.32 -14.78
C GLN A 281 -30.09 -6.35 -14.73
N LEU A 282 -28.87 -6.81 -15.02
CA LEU A 282 -27.68 -5.96 -15.04
C LEU A 282 -27.79 -4.84 -16.08
N GLY A 283 -28.29 -5.13 -17.28
CA GLY A 283 -28.54 -4.15 -18.35
C GLY A 283 -29.52 -3.06 -17.93
N PHE A 284 -30.57 -3.42 -17.19
CA PHE A 284 -31.52 -2.48 -16.62
C PHE A 284 -30.83 -1.53 -15.63
N TYR A 285 -30.04 -2.05 -14.66
CA TYR A 285 -29.30 -1.22 -13.68
C TYR A 285 -28.32 -0.28 -14.34
N LEU A 286 -27.58 -0.74 -15.37
CA LEU A 286 -26.64 0.11 -16.10
C LEU A 286 -27.30 1.25 -16.87
N THR A 287 -28.61 1.14 -17.12
CA THR A 287 -29.40 2.21 -17.79
C THR A 287 -29.98 3.19 -16.76
N ALA A 288 -30.22 2.72 -15.53
CA ALA A 288 -30.86 3.48 -14.46
C ALA A 288 -29.87 4.29 -13.61
N VAL A 289 -28.58 3.91 -13.57
CA VAL A 289 -27.49 4.56 -12.84
C VAL A 289 -26.75 5.55 -13.74
#